data_96a51a0a2eb7a0c32bac36bcbf8d90ae
#
_entry.id   96a51a0a2eb7a0c32bac36bcbf8d90ae
#
_cell.length_a   1.000
_cell.length_b   1.000
_cell.length_c   1.000
_cell.angle_alpha   90.00
_cell.angle_beta   90.00
_cell.angle_gamma   90.00
#
_symmetry.space_group_name_H-M   'P 1'
#
loop_
_entity.id
_entity.type
_entity.pdbx_description
1 polymer ?
#
loop_
_entity_poly.entity_id
_entity_poly.type
_entity_poly.pdbx_seq_one_letter_code
_entity_poly.pdbx_strand_id
1 'polypeptide(L)'
;MKVYSTARNTGAAVLLFLFAASAFGRDHSALNGTWVLVPAKSDFAGQPVVQTGTVTIADRQGIIIVSRSFVYQGATETFFYRDITDAENNATIRTAKDIKSKTRWDHDVLKVTTTQSGAATLENYALADDGTMTVTVIRPEHNPITLIFRRE
;
A
#
# COMPACT_ATOMS: atom_id res chain seq x y z
N MET A 1 68.93 19.47 -43.28
CA MET A 1 68.39 19.91 -41.98
C MET A 1 66.98 19.40 -41.95
N LYS A 2 66.72 18.24 -41.23
CA LYS A 2 65.39 17.61 -41.11
C LYS A 2 64.85 17.85 -39.71
N VAL A 3 63.75 18.56 -39.65
CA VAL A 3 63.03 18.83 -38.38
C VAL A 3 61.98 17.72 -38.17
N TYR A 4 62.16 16.93 -37.16
CA TYR A 4 61.16 15.92 -36.73
C TYR A 4 60.17 16.58 -35.80
N SER A 5 58.87 16.61 -36.21
CA SER A 5 57.77 17.04 -35.37
C SER A 5 57.26 15.84 -34.55
N THR A 6 57.34 15.95 -33.27
CA THR A 6 56.81 14.94 -32.30
C THR A 6 55.36 15.27 -31.98
N ALA A 7 54.42 14.49 -32.46
CA ALA A 7 53.03 14.57 -32.08
C ALA A 7 52.83 13.94 -30.70
N ARG A 8 52.37 14.73 -29.72
CA ARG A 8 51.94 14.26 -28.41
C ARG A 8 50.46 13.84 -28.48
N ASN A 9 50.23 12.56 -28.42
CA ASN A 9 48.89 12.01 -28.21
C ASN A 9 48.48 12.19 -26.74
N THR A 10 47.54 13.11 -26.49
CA THR A 10 46.89 13.26 -25.20
C THR A 10 45.64 12.33 -25.19
N GLY A 11 45.81 11.16 -24.65
CA GLY A 11 44.69 10.24 -24.43
C GLY A 11 43.78 10.77 -23.30
N ALA A 12 42.60 11.24 -23.66
CA ALA A 12 41.56 11.58 -22.69
C ALA A 12 40.90 10.27 -22.21
N ALA A 13 41.22 9.87 -21.00
CA ALA A 13 40.51 8.78 -20.31
C ALA A 13 39.13 9.25 -19.89
N VAL A 14 38.10 8.82 -20.62
CA VAL A 14 36.70 9.02 -20.23
C VAL A 14 36.39 8.00 -19.16
N LEU A 15 36.34 8.43 -17.88
CA LEU A 15 35.81 7.63 -16.79
C LEU A 15 34.28 7.59 -16.92
N LEU A 16 33.75 6.48 -17.43
CA LEU A 16 32.33 6.16 -17.35
C LEU A 16 31.99 5.77 -15.90
N PHE A 17 31.41 6.70 -15.13
CA PHE A 17 30.73 6.37 -13.89
C PHE A 17 29.41 5.65 -14.20
N LEU A 18 29.43 4.33 -14.14
CA LEU A 18 28.22 3.53 -14.07
C LEU A 18 27.56 3.77 -12.71
N PHE A 19 26.60 4.69 -12.66
CA PHE A 19 25.67 4.75 -11.55
C PHE A 19 24.82 3.47 -11.61
N ALA A 20 25.20 2.46 -10.84
CA ALA A 20 24.30 1.38 -10.49
C ALA A 20 23.18 2.01 -9.66
N ALA A 21 22.06 2.35 -10.30
CA ALA A 21 20.81 2.65 -9.60
C ALA A 21 20.43 1.37 -8.87
N SER A 22 20.81 1.28 -7.60
CA SER A 22 20.31 0.27 -6.70
C SER A 22 18.80 0.49 -6.63
N ALA A 23 18.04 -0.34 -7.31
CA ALA A 23 16.60 -0.47 -7.10
C ALA A 23 16.43 -1.06 -5.69
N PHE A 24 16.61 -0.24 -4.66
CA PHE A 24 16.14 -0.58 -3.33
C PHE A 24 14.63 -0.69 -3.46
N GLY A 25 14.10 -1.91 -3.40
CA GLY A 25 12.68 -2.13 -3.23
C GLY A 25 12.22 -1.25 -2.07
N ARG A 26 11.18 -0.45 -2.28
CA ARG A 26 10.65 0.42 -1.23
C ARG A 26 10.28 -0.44 -0.04
N ASP A 27 10.71 -0.03 1.13
CA ASP A 27 10.36 -0.69 2.38
C ASP A 27 8.94 -0.25 2.77
N HIS A 28 7.97 -1.13 2.52
CA HIS A 28 6.56 -0.91 2.90
C HIS A 28 6.27 -1.32 4.35
N SER A 29 7.31 -1.67 5.11
CA SER A 29 7.17 -2.11 6.51
C SER A 29 6.56 -1.06 7.44
N ALA A 30 6.56 0.20 7.04
CA ALA A 30 5.98 1.30 7.82
C ALA A 30 4.48 1.13 8.10
N LEU A 31 3.74 0.41 7.25
CA LEU A 31 2.34 0.06 7.51
C LEU A 31 2.17 -1.22 8.34
N ASN A 32 3.21 -2.01 8.56
CA ASN A 32 3.13 -3.22 9.37
C ASN A 32 2.76 -2.91 10.82
N GLY A 33 1.91 -3.70 11.39
CA GLY A 33 1.48 -3.62 12.78
C GLY A 33 -0.02 -3.63 12.95
N THR A 34 -0.46 -3.34 14.17
CA THR A 34 -1.85 -3.25 14.55
C THR A 34 -2.25 -1.78 14.67
N TRP A 35 -3.39 -1.46 14.10
CA TRP A 35 -3.93 -0.11 13.99
C TRP A 35 -5.34 -0.07 14.56
N VAL A 36 -5.60 0.89 15.44
CA VAL A 36 -6.89 1.07 16.12
C VAL A 36 -7.60 2.29 15.57
N LEU A 37 -8.86 2.12 15.17
CA LEU A 37 -9.69 3.20 14.64
C LEU A 37 -9.86 4.32 15.66
N VAL A 38 -9.83 5.56 15.18
CA VAL A 38 -10.15 6.78 15.92
C VAL A 38 -11.44 7.38 15.32
N PRO A 39 -12.64 6.94 15.77
CA PRO A 39 -13.90 7.36 15.16
C PRO A 39 -14.08 8.88 15.15
N ALA A 40 -13.67 9.56 16.23
CA ALA A 40 -13.79 11.03 16.35
C ALA A 40 -12.96 11.82 15.32
N LYS A 41 -11.97 11.21 14.68
CA LYS A 41 -11.15 11.80 13.62
C LYS A 41 -11.54 11.31 12.22
N SER A 42 -12.45 10.35 12.14
CA SER A 42 -12.87 9.71 10.89
C SER A 42 -14.07 10.43 10.29
N ASP A 43 -14.14 10.48 8.95
CA ASP A 43 -15.29 10.98 8.21
C ASP A 43 -16.04 9.81 7.57
N PHE A 44 -17.25 9.60 8.01
CA PHE A 44 -18.12 8.51 7.52
C PHE A 44 -19.04 8.97 6.38
N ALA A 45 -18.97 10.24 5.96
CA ALA A 45 -19.75 10.79 4.84
C ALA A 45 -21.27 10.49 4.93
N GLY A 46 -21.83 10.54 6.14
CA GLY A 46 -23.25 10.24 6.40
C GLY A 46 -23.61 8.74 6.42
N GLN A 47 -22.64 7.85 6.24
CA GLN A 47 -22.86 6.41 6.34
C GLN A 47 -22.82 5.94 7.82
N PRO A 48 -23.28 4.71 8.13
CA PRO A 48 -23.25 4.19 9.50
C PRO A 48 -21.85 4.23 10.11
N VAL A 49 -21.77 4.76 11.33
CA VAL A 49 -20.51 4.96 12.03
C VAL A 49 -19.96 3.63 12.52
N VAL A 50 -18.69 3.37 12.22
CA VAL A 50 -17.93 2.29 12.85
C VAL A 50 -17.60 2.72 14.28
N GLN A 51 -18.10 1.98 15.27
CA GLN A 51 -17.93 2.30 16.69
C GLN A 51 -16.51 2.01 17.17
N THR A 52 -15.99 0.85 16.79
CA THR A 52 -14.61 0.45 17.04
C THR A 52 -14.08 -0.32 15.83
N GLY A 53 -12.77 -0.29 15.63
CA GLY A 53 -12.16 -1.01 14.54
C GLY A 53 -10.69 -1.28 14.78
N THR A 54 -10.23 -2.42 14.30
CA THR A 54 -8.83 -2.80 14.31
C THR A 54 -8.43 -3.29 12.93
N VAL A 55 -7.28 -2.85 12.47
CA VAL A 55 -6.63 -3.33 11.25
C VAL A 55 -5.23 -3.80 11.59
N THR A 56 -4.89 -5.02 11.18
CA THR A 56 -3.53 -5.54 11.27
C THR A 56 -2.99 -5.77 9.88
N ILE A 57 -1.82 -5.20 9.59
CA ILE A 57 -1.12 -5.33 8.32
C ILE A 57 0.22 -6.00 8.56
N ALA A 58 0.54 -7.01 7.76
CA ALA A 58 1.84 -7.63 7.70
C ALA A 58 2.24 -7.83 6.24
N ASP A 59 3.27 -7.12 5.81
CA ASP A 59 3.94 -7.34 4.53
C ASP A 59 5.28 -8.00 4.80
N ARG A 60 5.44 -9.24 4.33
CA ARG A 60 6.66 -10.04 4.51
C ARG A 60 6.99 -10.76 3.21
N GLN A 61 8.09 -10.38 2.59
CA GLN A 61 8.65 -11.06 1.41
C GLN A 61 7.63 -11.25 0.27
N GLY A 62 6.82 -10.22 0.00
CA GLY A 62 5.83 -10.26 -1.04
C GLY A 62 4.50 -10.94 -0.65
N ILE A 63 4.35 -11.33 0.61
CA ILE A 63 3.08 -11.82 1.15
C ILE A 63 2.48 -10.69 2.00
N ILE A 64 1.32 -10.19 1.57
CA ILE A 64 0.56 -9.17 2.30
C ILE A 64 -0.59 -9.86 3.02
N ILE A 65 -0.68 -9.66 4.31
CA ILE A 65 -1.79 -10.12 5.14
C ILE A 65 -2.47 -8.87 5.71
N VAL A 66 -3.75 -8.70 5.43
CA VAL A 66 -4.58 -7.66 6.02
C VAL A 66 -5.72 -8.34 6.75
N SER A 67 -5.82 -8.09 8.06
CA SER A 67 -6.93 -8.51 8.90
C SER A 67 -7.62 -7.28 9.44
N ARG A 68 -8.94 -7.24 9.40
CA ARG A 68 -9.72 -6.15 9.97
C ARG A 68 -10.95 -6.67 10.71
N SER A 69 -11.26 -6.01 11.80
CA SER A 69 -12.46 -6.27 12.58
C SER A 69 -13.12 -4.94 12.91
N PHE A 70 -14.38 -4.78 12.52
CA PHE A 70 -15.15 -3.56 12.74
C PHE A 70 -16.42 -3.87 13.48
N VAL A 71 -16.83 -2.96 14.36
CA VAL A 71 -18.10 -3.05 15.10
C VAL A 71 -19.03 -1.94 14.60
N TYR A 72 -20.18 -2.36 14.07
CA TYR A 72 -21.26 -1.50 13.63
C TYR A 72 -22.51 -1.80 14.43
N GLN A 73 -23.08 -0.83 15.11
CA GLN A 73 -24.35 -0.98 15.82
C GLN A 73 -24.42 -2.25 16.70
N GLY A 74 -23.29 -2.62 17.33
CA GLY A 74 -23.18 -3.82 18.16
C GLY A 74 -22.91 -5.13 17.41
N ALA A 75 -22.93 -5.14 16.09
CA ALA A 75 -22.52 -6.30 15.28
C ALA A 75 -21.04 -6.21 14.90
N THR A 76 -20.31 -7.33 14.97
CA THR A 76 -18.90 -7.41 14.59
C THR A 76 -18.77 -8.01 13.22
N GLU A 77 -18.07 -7.30 12.32
CA GLU A 77 -17.67 -7.79 11.01
C GLU A 77 -16.16 -8.01 11.02
N THR A 78 -15.74 -9.20 10.63
CA THR A 78 -14.32 -9.56 10.52
C THR A 78 -14.00 -9.98 9.11
N PHE A 79 -12.95 -9.37 8.55
CA PHE A 79 -12.42 -9.70 7.23
C PHE A 79 -10.95 -10.05 7.33
N PHE A 80 -10.55 -11.03 6.56
CA PHE A 80 -9.17 -11.48 6.47
C PHE A 80 -8.78 -11.64 5.01
N TYR A 81 -7.72 -10.96 4.62
CA TYR A 81 -7.11 -11.10 3.30
C TYR A 81 -5.69 -11.59 3.45
N ARG A 82 -5.33 -12.57 2.65
CA ARG A 82 -3.96 -12.99 2.48
C ARG A 82 -3.63 -12.95 1.00
N ASP A 83 -2.83 -12.00 0.62
CA ASP A 83 -2.44 -11.79 -0.75
C ASP A 83 -0.96 -12.13 -0.94
N ILE A 84 -0.65 -12.91 -1.99
CA ILE A 84 0.71 -13.15 -2.44
C ILE A 84 0.95 -12.20 -3.60
N THR A 85 1.86 -11.26 -3.42
CA THR A 85 2.23 -10.34 -4.49
C THR A 85 3.07 -11.09 -5.53
N ASP A 86 2.68 -11.00 -6.82
CA ASP A 86 3.50 -11.42 -7.94
C ASP A 86 4.59 -10.39 -8.26
N ALA A 87 5.36 -10.62 -9.32
CA ALA A 87 6.41 -9.71 -9.77
C ALA A 87 5.92 -8.29 -10.13
N GLU A 88 4.62 -8.10 -10.29
CA GLU A 88 3.97 -6.81 -10.55
C GLU A 88 3.37 -6.18 -9.28
N ASN A 89 3.63 -6.75 -8.11
CA ASN A 89 3.02 -6.37 -6.83
C ASN A 89 1.48 -6.44 -6.85
N ASN A 90 0.94 -7.41 -7.56
CA ASN A 90 -0.50 -7.70 -7.60
C ASN A 90 -0.74 -9.09 -7.04
N ALA A 91 -1.67 -9.18 -6.11
CA ALA A 91 -2.12 -10.46 -5.59
C ALA A 91 -3.64 -10.53 -5.59
N THR A 92 -4.17 -11.70 -5.86
CA THR A 92 -5.61 -11.96 -5.84
C THR A 92 -5.90 -13.24 -5.09
N ILE A 93 -6.67 -13.14 -4.01
CA ILE A 93 -7.14 -14.30 -3.24
C ILE A 93 -8.66 -14.32 -3.21
N ARG A 94 -9.21 -15.53 -3.31
CA ARG A 94 -10.60 -15.79 -2.96
C ARG A 94 -10.67 -16.05 -1.46
N THR A 95 -11.30 -15.18 -0.71
CA THR A 95 -11.45 -15.31 0.75
C THR A 95 -12.74 -16.01 1.14
N ALA A 96 -13.77 -15.96 0.27
CA ALA A 96 -15.03 -16.68 0.39
C ALA A 96 -15.63 -16.87 -1.00
N LYS A 97 -16.72 -17.65 -1.07
CA LYS A 97 -17.50 -17.78 -2.31
C LYS A 97 -17.95 -16.38 -2.76
N ASP A 98 -17.69 -16.06 -4.02
CA ASP A 98 -18.04 -14.80 -4.69
C ASP A 98 -17.30 -13.52 -4.18
N ILE A 99 -16.30 -13.66 -3.31
CA ILE A 99 -15.42 -12.57 -2.91
C ILE A 99 -14.04 -12.76 -3.54
N LYS A 100 -13.54 -11.71 -4.19
CA LYS A 100 -12.19 -11.64 -4.75
C LYS A 100 -11.51 -10.39 -4.21
N SER A 101 -10.28 -10.53 -3.76
CA SER A 101 -9.42 -9.41 -3.36
C SER A 101 -8.22 -9.31 -4.30
N LYS A 102 -7.82 -8.10 -4.60
CA LYS A 102 -6.61 -7.77 -5.35
C LYS A 102 -5.87 -6.66 -4.62
N THR A 103 -4.60 -6.91 -4.33
CA THR A 103 -3.77 -5.99 -3.56
C THR A 103 -2.57 -5.55 -4.39
N ARG A 104 -2.24 -4.28 -4.33
CA ARG A 104 -1.05 -3.72 -4.96
C ARG A 104 -0.51 -2.53 -4.17
N TRP A 105 0.78 -2.32 -4.27
CA TRP A 105 1.40 -1.08 -3.87
C TRP A 105 1.35 -0.06 -5.02
N ASP A 106 1.01 1.17 -4.68
CA ASP A 106 1.14 2.33 -5.55
C ASP A 106 1.94 3.37 -4.79
N HIS A 107 3.24 3.41 -5.05
CA HIS A 107 4.21 4.12 -4.23
C HIS A 107 4.15 3.63 -2.77
N ASP A 108 3.77 4.48 -1.83
CA ASP A 108 3.68 4.15 -0.39
C ASP A 108 2.23 3.90 0.06
N VAL A 109 1.31 3.76 -0.89
CA VAL A 109 -0.11 3.47 -0.65
C VAL A 109 -0.41 2.02 -0.96
N LEU A 110 -0.89 1.28 0.03
CA LEU A 110 -1.41 -0.06 -0.18
C LEU A 110 -2.85 0.06 -0.70
N LYS A 111 -3.10 -0.43 -1.91
CA LYS A 111 -4.44 -0.45 -2.53
C LYS A 111 -5.00 -1.85 -2.49
N VAL A 112 -6.17 -2.00 -1.89
CA VAL A 112 -6.93 -3.26 -1.84
C VAL A 112 -8.24 -3.05 -2.58
N THR A 113 -8.48 -3.87 -3.60
CA THR A 113 -9.76 -3.90 -4.32
C THR A 113 -10.46 -5.20 -3.98
N THR A 114 -11.62 -5.12 -3.35
CA THR A 114 -12.47 -6.27 -3.05
C THR A 114 -13.70 -6.23 -3.94
N THR A 115 -13.96 -7.33 -4.64
CA THR A 115 -15.15 -7.50 -5.47
C THR A 115 -16.03 -8.56 -4.85
N GLN A 116 -17.28 -8.21 -4.59
CA GLN A 116 -18.31 -9.11 -4.06
C GLN A 116 -19.59 -8.92 -4.87
N SER A 117 -20.14 -10.01 -5.41
CA SER A 117 -21.37 -9.98 -6.20
C SER A 117 -21.37 -8.93 -7.32
N GLY A 118 -20.23 -8.72 -7.96
CA GLY A 118 -20.05 -7.74 -9.03
C GLY A 118 -19.78 -6.29 -8.57
N ALA A 119 -19.99 -5.95 -7.32
CA ALA A 119 -19.66 -4.64 -6.76
C ALA A 119 -18.19 -4.61 -6.29
N ALA A 120 -17.47 -3.55 -6.64
CA ALA A 120 -16.08 -3.35 -6.23
C ALA A 120 -15.98 -2.30 -5.13
N THR A 121 -15.22 -2.60 -4.07
CA THR A 121 -14.81 -1.65 -3.05
C THR A 121 -13.31 -1.45 -3.17
N LEU A 122 -12.86 -0.20 -3.24
CA LEU A 122 -11.45 0.16 -3.23
C LEU A 122 -11.09 0.75 -1.86
N GLU A 123 -10.01 0.25 -1.27
CA GLU A 123 -9.45 0.74 -0.02
C GLU A 123 -8.01 1.18 -0.26
N ASN A 124 -7.68 2.40 0.14
CA ASN A 124 -6.34 2.96 0.08
C ASN A 124 -5.83 3.16 1.50
N TYR A 125 -4.76 2.48 1.85
CA TYR A 125 -4.08 2.58 3.14
C TYR A 125 -2.83 3.41 2.98
N ALA A 126 -2.72 4.51 3.69
CA ALA A 126 -1.58 5.42 3.63
C ALA A 126 -1.15 5.85 5.03
N LEU A 127 0.17 5.94 5.25
CA LEU A 127 0.73 6.53 6.47
C LEU A 127 0.79 8.05 6.30
N ALA A 128 0.26 8.78 7.26
CA ALA A 128 0.37 10.23 7.33
C ALA A 128 1.64 10.65 8.09
N ASP A 129 2.07 11.90 7.90
CA ASP A 129 3.29 12.45 8.51
C ASP A 129 3.21 12.47 10.05
N ASP A 130 2.02 12.53 10.62
CA ASP A 130 1.80 12.48 12.09
C ASP A 130 1.83 11.05 12.66
N GLY A 131 2.15 10.05 11.84
CA GLY A 131 2.22 8.64 12.23
C GLY A 131 0.87 7.95 12.33
N THR A 132 -0.23 8.60 11.95
CA THR A 132 -1.53 7.93 11.81
C THR A 132 -1.63 7.22 10.47
N MET A 133 -2.48 6.20 10.38
CA MET A 133 -2.84 5.58 9.11
C MET A 133 -4.20 6.09 8.66
N THR A 134 -4.26 6.56 7.44
CA THR A 134 -5.51 6.96 6.78
C THR A 134 -5.97 5.83 5.85
N VAL A 135 -7.22 5.44 5.95
CA VAL A 135 -7.85 4.48 5.03
C VAL A 135 -9.02 5.15 4.33
N THR A 136 -8.88 5.37 3.03
CA THR A 136 -9.98 5.86 2.20
C THR A 136 -10.72 4.68 1.59
N VAL A 137 -12.03 4.58 1.82
CA VAL A 137 -12.88 3.52 1.27
C VAL A 137 -13.82 4.12 0.24
N ILE A 138 -13.74 3.60 -0.98
CA ILE A 138 -14.52 4.04 -2.14
C ILE A 138 -15.42 2.90 -2.57
N ARG A 139 -16.73 3.14 -2.59
CA ARG A 139 -17.76 2.20 -3.03
C ARG A 139 -18.58 2.82 -4.17
N PRO A 140 -19.09 2.02 -5.13
CA PRO A 140 -20.03 2.53 -6.11
C PRO A 140 -21.24 3.21 -5.42
N GLU A 141 -21.70 4.30 -5.99
CA GLU A 141 -22.91 5.04 -5.56
C GLU A 141 -22.87 5.63 -4.14
N HIS A 142 -21.71 5.57 -3.46
CA HIS A 142 -21.53 6.17 -2.13
C HIS A 142 -20.41 7.20 -2.13
N ASN A 143 -20.54 8.21 -1.29
CA ASN A 143 -19.43 9.11 -1.03
C ASN A 143 -18.28 8.35 -0.37
N PRO A 144 -17.02 8.64 -0.74
CA PRO A 144 -15.86 8.07 -0.07
C PRO A 144 -15.87 8.36 1.44
N ILE A 145 -15.55 7.37 2.24
CA ILE A 145 -15.31 7.55 3.68
C ILE A 145 -13.82 7.58 3.96
N THR A 146 -13.43 8.31 5.01
CA THR A 146 -12.04 8.41 5.45
C THR A 146 -11.95 7.95 6.91
N LEU A 147 -11.25 6.86 7.12
CA LEU A 147 -11.04 6.28 8.45
C LEU A 147 -9.63 6.62 8.93
N ILE A 148 -9.50 7.10 10.14
CA ILE A 148 -8.22 7.42 10.77
C ILE A 148 -7.91 6.40 11.85
N PHE A 149 -6.71 5.86 11.78
CA PHE A 149 -6.21 4.87 12.73
C PHE A 149 -4.94 5.38 13.40
N ARG A 150 -4.79 5.05 14.67
CA ARG A 150 -3.53 5.18 15.39
C ARG A 150 -2.87 3.82 15.56
N ARG A 151 -1.57 3.79 15.69
CA ARG A 151 -0.85 2.55 16.03
C ARG A 151 -1.20 2.12 17.46
N GLU A 152 -1.37 0.83 17.65
CA GLU A 152 -1.55 0.24 18.98
C GLU A 152 -0.26 0.30 19.81
#